data_7b4d215d09558c19495853ce6e8cfadd
#
_entry.id   7b4d215d09558c19495853ce6e8cfadd
#
_cell.length_a   1.000
_cell.length_b   1.000
_cell.length_c   1.000
_cell.angle_alpha   90.00
_cell.angle_beta   90.00
_cell.angle_gamma   90.00
#
_symmetry.space_group_name_H-M   'P 1'
#
loop_
_entity.id
_entity.type
_entity.pdbx_description
1 polymer ?
#
loop_
_entity_poly.entity_id
_entity_poly.type
_entity_poly.pdbx_seq_one_letter_code
_entity_poly.pdbx_strand_id
1 'polypeptide(L)'
;MLAGAPGTAAAAAAASVLALEGGTQALAWGVPFYAACVVMSLLVDAVRARLVFRGKLPTVPWRPNLMFNVYQKPKRNLLDRVSRRMAMDTGDVDAKTKNHSHRAFATVVGNCPFAHVGGADLARVALNQQPVKSPLYRAFESFAGVGIFTAEGEDWAAKRSEVLGAFASAGLEPLAAASKRSASKLTAEIDAQLAMLPNVEKGATGRADGDGVEVDMLPRLQRATLRATFEYLAGVDLETAASVDRRSVSEWEDEYLTAATDLRHLIPARARSVWMLSDWAYAASPVGRIERRRIKEAKRLPELALRTARPGSPLDDLRRGSAHAAEWGTRHAWWSRLRRTAGVGRDALLDEATTLLFAGHDTQSATLAWALLRLASDVKTQGTLRASLTRDPHVVTGLGLQDVVCTDATGLTRVGDENGDGGKRPAWRTSEQAPVLEAVLRETLRLHPVAPFVARKLVRDAELGGGDDFPGGLTLPEGCAAGVWLHAVHRDPSAWEKPDCFVPNRWLVSNREWATERTRRTSFSAGDADVEGRGAEGVPTSGEAETGSREAWDGGLKVRFKGPAFMPFATGPRACVGQHLAWVYMRCVLARLVCAYEVRLGGDVDDALTPSVGFTVTPANAARVRLVPVGYHE
;
A
#
# COMPACT_ATOMS: atom_id res chain seq x y z
N MET A 1 -9.59 -6.74 -35.87
CA MET A 1 -10.71 -6.11 -36.58
C MET A 1 -11.98 -6.28 -35.77
N LEU A 2 -12.57 -5.13 -35.39
CA LEU A 2 -13.98 -4.94 -35.04
C LEU A 2 -14.62 -5.89 -34.00
N ALA A 3 -14.56 -5.49 -32.73
CA ALA A 3 -15.66 -5.75 -31.81
C ALA A 3 -15.82 -4.49 -30.92
N GLY A 4 -16.54 -3.52 -31.47
CA GLY A 4 -17.08 -2.40 -30.73
C GLY A 4 -18.03 -2.93 -29.67
N ALA A 5 -17.83 -2.54 -28.40
CA ALA A 5 -18.68 -2.93 -27.29
C ALA A 5 -20.11 -2.44 -27.55
N PRO A 6 -21.14 -3.29 -27.45
CA PRO A 6 -22.54 -2.88 -27.67
C PRO A 6 -23.03 -1.79 -26.69
N GLY A 7 -22.36 -1.61 -25.54
CA GLY A 7 -22.68 -0.55 -24.58
C GLY A 7 -22.33 0.87 -25.03
N THR A 8 -21.31 1.04 -25.89
CA THR A 8 -20.91 2.36 -26.39
C THR A 8 -21.85 2.88 -27.49
N ALA A 9 -22.37 1.98 -28.34
CA ALA A 9 -23.35 2.34 -29.36
C ALA A 9 -24.70 2.72 -28.73
N ALA A 10 -25.14 2.02 -27.69
CA ALA A 10 -26.38 2.33 -26.98
C ALA A 10 -26.30 3.65 -26.20
N ALA A 11 -25.16 3.95 -25.57
CA ALA A 11 -24.96 5.22 -24.89
C ALA A 11 -24.88 6.41 -25.87
N ALA A 12 -24.24 6.22 -27.03
CA ALA A 12 -24.19 7.22 -28.08
C ALA A 12 -25.55 7.46 -28.71
N ALA A 13 -26.36 6.40 -28.92
CA ALA A 13 -27.72 6.50 -29.44
C ALA A 13 -28.66 7.20 -28.44
N ALA A 14 -28.53 6.90 -27.11
CA ALA A 14 -29.30 7.58 -26.07
C ALA A 14 -28.94 9.07 -25.96
N ALA A 15 -27.66 9.42 -26.07
CA ALA A 15 -27.21 10.82 -26.09
C ALA A 15 -27.71 11.58 -27.33
N SER A 16 -27.79 10.91 -28.49
CA SER A 16 -28.30 11.50 -29.74
C SER A 16 -29.80 11.72 -29.69
N VAL A 17 -30.56 10.82 -29.07
CA VAL A 17 -32.02 10.96 -28.88
C VAL A 17 -32.36 12.08 -27.91
N LEU A 18 -31.54 12.29 -26.87
CA LEU A 18 -31.70 13.38 -25.91
C LEU A 18 -31.36 14.77 -26.48
N ALA A 19 -30.61 14.82 -27.57
CA ALA A 19 -30.18 16.07 -28.22
C ALA A 19 -31.13 16.55 -29.32
N LEU A 20 -32.07 15.74 -29.78
CA LEU A 20 -32.79 15.99 -31.05
C LEU A 20 -34.24 16.45 -30.90
N GLU A 21 -34.95 16.36 -29.76
CA GLU A 21 -36.30 16.97 -29.66
C GLU A 21 -36.68 17.34 -28.20
N GLY A 22 -37.24 18.54 -28.11
CA GLY A 22 -37.59 19.23 -26.89
C GLY A 22 -38.38 18.47 -25.86
N GLY A 23 -37.92 18.53 -24.63
CA GLY A 23 -38.75 18.49 -23.47
C GLY A 23 -39.06 17.12 -22.89
N THR A 24 -40.15 17.05 -22.30
CA THR A 24 -40.62 16.05 -21.33
C THR A 24 -40.92 14.65 -21.92
N GLN A 25 -41.16 14.50 -23.23
CA GLN A 25 -41.46 13.20 -23.84
C GLN A 25 -40.19 12.36 -24.08
N ALA A 26 -39.06 12.98 -24.44
CA ALA A 26 -37.78 12.27 -24.61
C ALA A 26 -37.27 11.69 -23.30
N LEU A 27 -37.52 12.34 -22.16
CA LEU A 27 -37.22 11.83 -20.83
C LEU A 27 -38.10 10.63 -20.43
N ALA A 28 -39.38 10.63 -20.84
CA ALA A 28 -40.32 9.57 -20.48
C ALA A 28 -39.98 8.21 -21.11
N TRP A 29 -39.37 8.19 -22.29
CA TRP A 29 -38.96 6.96 -22.98
C TRP A 29 -37.44 6.69 -22.89
N GLY A 30 -36.64 7.72 -22.81
CA GLY A 30 -35.17 7.59 -22.71
C GLY A 30 -34.71 6.91 -21.43
N VAL A 31 -35.32 7.23 -20.30
CA VAL A 31 -34.98 6.65 -19.00
C VAL A 31 -35.35 5.16 -18.91
N PRO A 32 -36.56 4.71 -19.28
CA PRO A 32 -36.90 3.28 -19.28
C PRO A 32 -36.06 2.49 -20.29
N PHE A 33 -35.81 3.04 -21.47
CA PHE A 33 -34.96 2.39 -22.49
C PHE A 33 -33.52 2.23 -21.98
N TYR A 34 -32.94 3.27 -21.41
CA TYR A 34 -31.61 3.19 -20.80
C TYR A 34 -31.58 2.18 -19.65
N ALA A 35 -32.60 2.18 -18.79
CA ALA A 35 -32.72 1.21 -17.71
C ALA A 35 -32.83 -0.23 -18.24
N ALA A 36 -33.60 -0.45 -19.31
CA ALA A 36 -33.72 -1.75 -19.97
C ALA A 36 -32.37 -2.21 -20.57
N CYS A 37 -31.64 -1.31 -21.25
CA CYS A 37 -30.30 -1.59 -21.76
C CYS A 37 -29.30 -1.95 -20.67
N VAL A 38 -29.35 -1.25 -19.54
CA VAL A 38 -28.52 -1.54 -18.37
C VAL A 38 -28.86 -2.92 -17.78
N VAL A 39 -30.17 -3.22 -17.60
CA VAL A 39 -30.61 -4.52 -17.09
C VAL A 39 -30.20 -5.65 -18.04
N MET A 40 -30.39 -5.47 -19.34
CA MET A 40 -29.98 -6.46 -20.35
C MET A 40 -28.47 -6.67 -20.34
N SER A 41 -27.67 -5.61 -20.27
CA SER A 41 -26.21 -5.72 -20.16
C SER A 41 -25.82 -6.49 -18.90
N LEU A 42 -26.46 -6.22 -17.76
CA LEU A 42 -26.20 -6.93 -16.50
C LEU A 42 -26.53 -8.42 -16.58
N LEU A 43 -27.63 -8.77 -17.29
CA LEU A 43 -28.01 -10.17 -17.50
C LEU A 43 -27.02 -10.90 -18.42
N VAL A 44 -26.65 -10.28 -19.53
CA VAL A 44 -25.65 -10.82 -20.47
C VAL A 44 -24.31 -11.02 -19.74
N ASP A 45 -23.88 -10.06 -18.95
CA ASP A 45 -22.65 -10.14 -18.19
C ASP A 45 -22.68 -11.25 -17.12
N ALA A 46 -23.80 -11.41 -16.43
CA ALA A 46 -23.98 -12.49 -15.46
C ALA A 46 -23.95 -13.88 -16.11
N VAL A 47 -24.64 -14.04 -17.26
CA VAL A 47 -24.61 -15.28 -18.05
C VAL A 47 -23.19 -15.57 -18.53
N ARG A 48 -22.51 -14.56 -19.08
CA ARG A 48 -21.14 -14.69 -19.58
C ARG A 48 -20.15 -15.09 -18.47
N ALA A 49 -20.21 -14.44 -17.30
CA ALA A 49 -19.36 -14.80 -16.17
C ALA A 49 -19.64 -16.24 -15.72
N ARG A 50 -20.91 -16.65 -15.66
CA ARG A 50 -21.29 -18.02 -15.31
C ARG A 50 -20.78 -19.07 -16.30
N LEU A 51 -20.81 -18.76 -17.58
CA LEU A 51 -20.28 -19.63 -18.64
C LEU A 51 -18.75 -19.72 -18.57
N VAL A 52 -18.06 -18.59 -18.43
CA VAL A 52 -16.60 -18.52 -18.36
C VAL A 52 -16.06 -19.29 -17.17
N PHE A 53 -16.65 -19.10 -16.00
CA PHE A 53 -16.22 -19.81 -14.77
C PHE A 53 -16.92 -21.15 -14.57
N ARG A 54 -17.65 -21.65 -15.60
CA ARG A 54 -18.36 -22.93 -15.59
C ARG A 54 -19.25 -23.16 -14.36
N GLY A 55 -19.80 -22.08 -13.82
CA GLY A 55 -20.64 -22.12 -12.62
C GLY A 55 -19.90 -22.39 -11.31
N LYS A 56 -18.59 -22.58 -11.31
CA LYS A 56 -17.79 -22.85 -10.09
C LYS A 56 -17.65 -21.65 -9.16
N LEU A 57 -17.85 -20.44 -9.66
CA LEU A 57 -17.84 -19.22 -8.84
C LEU A 57 -19.24 -18.61 -8.76
N PRO A 58 -19.69 -18.16 -7.58
CA PRO A 58 -20.91 -17.41 -7.46
C PRO A 58 -20.79 -16.09 -8.25
N THR A 59 -21.70 -15.91 -9.19
CA THR A 59 -21.76 -14.68 -10.00
C THR A 59 -22.55 -13.62 -9.29
N VAL A 60 -21.95 -12.46 -9.17
CA VAL A 60 -22.60 -11.27 -8.65
C VAL A 60 -22.88 -10.34 -9.80
N PRO A 61 -24.14 -10.00 -10.08
CA PRO A 61 -24.45 -8.98 -11.06
C PRO A 61 -23.76 -7.70 -10.65
N TRP A 62 -23.00 -7.14 -11.59
CA TRP A 62 -22.32 -5.88 -11.40
C TRP A 62 -23.37 -4.79 -11.21
N ARG A 63 -23.49 -4.30 -9.97
CA ARG A 63 -24.40 -3.18 -9.70
C ARG A 63 -23.64 -1.89 -9.97
N PRO A 64 -24.13 -1.00 -10.84
CA PRO A 64 -23.59 0.34 -11.04
C PRO A 64 -23.40 1.08 -9.70
N ASN A 65 -24.26 0.80 -8.71
CA ASN A 65 -24.15 1.34 -7.37
C ASN A 65 -22.87 0.93 -6.60
N LEU A 66 -22.18 -0.14 -6.97
CA LEU A 66 -20.83 -0.41 -6.45
C LEU A 66 -19.82 0.61 -6.96
N MET A 67 -20.06 1.19 -8.13
CA MET A 67 -19.22 2.23 -8.73
C MET A 67 -19.62 3.65 -8.31
N PHE A 68 -20.91 3.94 -8.16
CA PHE A 68 -21.38 5.27 -7.76
C PHE A 68 -21.18 5.60 -6.28
N ASN A 69 -21.03 4.60 -5.42
CA ASN A 69 -20.85 4.80 -3.98
C ASN A 69 -19.46 5.33 -3.57
N VAL A 70 -18.59 5.65 -4.51
CA VAL A 70 -17.29 6.30 -4.22
C VAL A 70 -17.47 7.73 -3.71
N TYR A 71 -18.59 8.38 -4.05
CA TYR A 71 -18.92 9.73 -3.60
C TYR A 71 -19.97 9.78 -2.48
N GLN A 72 -20.55 8.65 -2.09
CA GLN A 72 -21.51 8.65 -0.97
C GLN A 72 -20.78 8.49 0.37
N LYS A 73 -21.20 9.35 1.30
CA LYS A 73 -20.71 9.47 2.69
C LYS A 73 -20.16 8.17 3.28
N PRO A 74 -19.08 8.23 4.07
CA PRO A 74 -18.17 7.13 4.43
C PRO A 74 -18.78 6.00 5.30
N LYS A 75 -20.05 6.02 5.62
CA LYS A 75 -20.66 5.13 6.61
C LYS A 75 -20.75 3.62 6.28
N ARG A 76 -20.41 3.17 5.07
CA ARG A 76 -20.27 1.71 4.76
C ARG A 76 -19.30 1.51 3.62
N ASN A 77 -18.12 1.22 4.00
CA ASN A 77 -16.93 1.09 3.19
C ASN A 77 -17.03 -0.05 2.14
N LEU A 78 -16.51 0.21 0.93
CA LEU A 78 -16.38 -0.79 -0.13
C LEU A 78 -15.59 -2.02 0.36
N LEU A 79 -14.53 -1.81 1.14
CA LEU A 79 -13.68 -2.87 1.68
C LEU A 79 -14.46 -3.81 2.61
N ASP A 80 -15.26 -3.25 3.53
CA ASP A 80 -16.08 -4.04 4.45
C ASP A 80 -17.18 -4.80 3.73
N ARG A 81 -17.73 -4.23 2.64
CA ARG A 81 -18.74 -4.91 1.82
C ARG A 81 -18.14 -6.09 1.07
N VAL A 82 -16.96 -5.91 0.51
CA VAL A 82 -16.25 -6.99 -0.20
C VAL A 82 -15.82 -8.06 0.80
N SER A 83 -15.20 -7.66 1.91
CA SER A 83 -14.75 -8.61 2.95
C SER A 83 -15.92 -9.37 3.57
N ARG A 84 -17.03 -8.68 3.92
CA ARG A 84 -18.25 -9.35 4.39
C ARG A 84 -18.83 -10.29 3.36
N ARG A 85 -18.81 -9.93 2.07
CA ARG A 85 -19.30 -10.83 1.04
C ARG A 85 -18.42 -12.05 0.88
N MET A 86 -17.12 -11.92 1.03
CA MET A 86 -16.18 -13.04 1.04
C MET A 86 -16.26 -13.88 2.32
N ALA A 87 -16.74 -13.26 3.43
CA ALA A 87 -16.98 -13.93 4.71
C ALA A 87 -18.42 -14.46 4.88
N MET A 88 -19.42 -13.85 4.20
CA MET A 88 -20.84 -14.16 4.38
C MET A 88 -21.29 -15.53 3.86
N ASP A 89 -20.45 -16.22 3.10
CA ASP A 89 -20.75 -17.61 2.73
C ASP A 89 -20.43 -18.61 3.86
N THR A 90 -20.13 -18.13 5.09
CA THR A 90 -19.81 -18.99 6.24
C THR A 90 -20.98 -19.23 7.22
N GLY A 91 -22.16 -18.65 7.01
CA GLY A 91 -23.22 -18.78 8.00
C GLY A 91 -24.61 -18.42 7.47
N ASP A 92 -25.28 -19.28 6.83
CA ASP A 92 -26.71 -19.51 6.72
C ASP A 92 -27.06 -20.24 5.40
N VAL A 93 -26.47 -21.37 5.18
CA VAL A 93 -26.93 -22.30 4.15
C VAL A 93 -27.19 -23.64 4.81
N ASP A 94 -28.39 -24.14 4.62
CA ASP A 94 -28.88 -25.42 5.07
C ASP A 94 -27.78 -26.47 5.28
N ALA A 95 -27.72 -27.08 6.47
CA ALA A 95 -26.77 -28.10 6.88
C ALA A 95 -26.74 -29.34 5.97
N LYS A 96 -27.50 -29.35 4.88
CA LYS A 96 -27.56 -30.43 3.87
C LYS A 96 -26.70 -30.18 2.63
N THR A 97 -26.29 -28.95 2.35
CA THR A 97 -25.29 -28.65 1.34
C THR A 97 -24.06 -28.09 2.08
N LYS A 98 -23.06 -28.92 2.30
CA LYS A 98 -21.71 -28.47 2.69
C LYS A 98 -21.13 -27.63 1.55
N ASN A 99 -21.70 -26.45 1.29
CA ASN A 99 -21.14 -25.47 0.36
C ASN A 99 -20.08 -24.70 1.13
N HIS A 100 -18.85 -25.03 0.82
CA HIS A 100 -17.64 -24.36 1.25
C HIS A 100 -17.74 -22.85 0.99
N SER A 101 -17.33 -22.07 1.95
CA SER A 101 -17.25 -20.61 1.83
C SER A 101 -16.40 -20.24 0.64
N HIS A 102 -17.03 -19.78 -0.43
CA HIS A 102 -16.31 -19.35 -1.62
C HIS A 102 -15.58 -18.04 -1.31
N ARG A 103 -14.29 -18.13 -0.99
CA ARG A 103 -13.40 -16.98 -0.84
C ARG A 103 -13.12 -16.27 -2.17
N ALA A 104 -13.96 -16.52 -3.16
CA ALA A 104 -13.92 -15.89 -4.46
C ALA A 104 -15.32 -15.73 -5.04
N PHE A 105 -15.52 -14.70 -5.83
CA PHE A 105 -16.74 -14.50 -6.64
C PHE A 105 -16.40 -13.90 -7.99
N ALA A 106 -17.28 -14.07 -8.97
CA ALA A 106 -17.10 -13.56 -10.32
C ALA A 106 -17.99 -12.34 -10.59
N THR A 107 -17.43 -11.40 -11.34
CA THR A 107 -18.17 -10.28 -11.97
C THR A 107 -17.72 -10.14 -13.42
N VAL A 108 -18.33 -9.21 -14.14
CA VAL A 108 -17.78 -8.75 -15.43
C VAL A 108 -17.52 -7.25 -15.31
N VAL A 109 -16.32 -6.82 -15.63
CA VAL A 109 -15.94 -5.41 -15.65
C VAL A 109 -15.67 -5.00 -17.11
N GLY A 110 -16.56 -4.21 -17.66
CA GLY A 110 -16.56 -3.91 -19.08
C GLY A 110 -16.84 -5.21 -19.89
N ASN A 111 -15.91 -5.62 -20.73
CA ASN A 111 -16.00 -6.86 -21.51
C ASN A 111 -15.11 -7.99 -20.97
N CYS A 112 -14.56 -7.84 -19.76
CA CYS A 112 -13.62 -8.78 -19.16
C CYS A 112 -14.26 -9.53 -17.99
N PRO A 113 -14.36 -10.86 -18.01
CA PRO A 113 -14.71 -11.67 -16.86
C PRO A 113 -13.66 -11.47 -15.77
N PHE A 114 -14.14 -11.25 -14.55
CA PHE A 114 -13.31 -10.83 -13.44
C PHE A 114 -13.57 -11.71 -12.21
N ALA A 115 -12.55 -12.43 -11.75
CA ALA A 115 -12.59 -13.17 -10.51
C ALA A 115 -12.08 -12.30 -9.35
N HIS A 116 -12.89 -12.10 -8.33
CA HIS A 116 -12.49 -11.46 -7.08
C HIS A 116 -12.04 -12.52 -6.11
N VAL A 117 -10.84 -12.36 -5.56
CA VAL A 117 -10.15 -13.36 -4.75
C VAL A 117 -9.86 -12.80 -3.36
N GLY A 118 -10.30 -13.50 -2.32
CA GLY A 118 -10.06 -13.17 -0.91
C GLY A 118 -9.32 -14.27 -0.12
N GLY A 119 -9.12 -15.45 -0.71
CA GLY A 119 -8.37 -16.56 -0.09
C GLY A 119 -6.86 -16.48 -0.39
N ALA A 120 -6.02 -16.88 0.55
CA ALA A 120 -4.57 -16.73 0.46
C ALA A 120 -3.93 -17.58 -0.66
N ASP A 121 -4.38 -18.83 -0.84
CA ASP A 121 -3.78 -19.75 -1.81
C ASP A 121 -4.10 -19.33 -3.24
N LEU A 122 -5.36 -19.02 -3.52
CA LEU A 122 -5.78 -18.52 -4.83
C LEU A 122 -5.14 -17.15 -5.13
N ALA A 123 -4.99 -16.30 -4.11
CA ALA A 123 -4.28 -15.03 -4.23
C ALA A 123 -2.83 -15.23 -4.67
N ARG A 124 -2.15 -16.21 -4.06
CA ARG A 124 -0.77 -16.55 -4.40
C ARG A 124 -0.65 -17.09 -5.82
N VAL A 125 -1.51 -18.01 -6.23
CA VAL A 125 -1.55 -18.53 -7.60
C VAL A 125 -1.74 -17.38 -8.60
N ALA A 126 -2.73 -16.52 -8.36
CA ALA A 126 -3.01 -15.39 -9.25
C ALA A 126 -1.86 -14.38 -9.32
N LEU A 127 -1.14 -14.13 -8.22
CA LEU A 127 -0.08 -13.13 -8.18
C LEU A 127 1.29 -13.67 -8.65
N ASN A 128 1.60 -14.94 -8.34
CA ASN A 128 2.92 -15.52 -8.66
C ASN A 128 3.02 -16.00 -10.11
N GLN A 129 1.93 -16.53 -10.65
CA GLN A 129 1.94 -17.12 -11.99
C GLN A 129 1.60 -16.14 -13.10
N GLN A 130 1.02 -14.98 -12.78
CA GLN A 130 0.45 -14.05 -13.75
C GLN A 130 1.14 -12.68 -13.66
N PRO A 131 2.16 -12.41 -14.49
CA PRO A 131 2.93 -11.16 -14.42
C PRO A 131 2.21 -9.96 -15.07
N VAL A 132 1.20 -10.20 -15.91
CA VAL A 132 0.49 -9.15 -16.67
C VAL A 132 -0.55 -8.46 -15.78
N LYS A 133 -0.55 -7.13 -15.74
CA LYS A 133 -1.55 -6.36 -15.00
C LYS A 133 -2.90 -6.37 -15.69
N SER A 134 -3.97 -6.24 -14.91
CA SER A 134 -5.32 -6.07 -15.43
C SER A 134 -5.42 -4.78 -16.26
N PRO A 135 -6.26 -4.77 -17.33
CA PRO A 135 -6.52 -3.56 -18.11
C PRO A 135 -6.99 -2.35 -17.31
N LEU A 136 -7.49 -2.54 -16.08
CA LEU A 136 -7.85 -1.45 -15.16
C LEU A 136 -6.68 -0.49 -14.88
N TYR A 137 -5.44 -0.97 -14.95
CA TYR A 137 -4.26 -0.16 -14.71
C TYR A 137 -3.94 0.83 -15.85
N ARG A 138 -4.59 0.71 -17.02
CA ARG A 138 -4.45 1.70 -18.11
C ARG A 138 -4.87 3.10 -17.70
N ALA A 139 -5.83 3.21 -16.78
CA ALA A 139 -6.22 4.52 -16.23
C ALA A 139 -5.06 5.28 -15.60
N PHE A 140 -4.01 4.59 -15.15
CA PHE A 140 -2.82 5.20 -14.56
C PHE A 140 -1.80 5.67 -15.60
N GLU A 141 -1.90 5.26 -16.86
CA GLU A 141 -0.95 5.66 -17.91
C GLU A 141 -0.97 7.18 -18.16
N SER A 142 -2.09 7.84 -17.89
CA SER A 142 -2.17 9.30 -17.98
C SER A 142 -1.22 10.00 -17.00
N PHE A 143 -1.00 9.43 -15.82
CA PHE A 143 -0.15 9.96 -14.76
C PHE A 143 1.24 9.33 -14.73
N ALA A 144 1.32 8.01 -14.63
CA ALA A 144 2.57 7.25 -14.51
C ALA A 144 3.26 6.99 -15.86
N GLY A 145 2.61 7.36 -16.97
CA GLY A 145 3.15 7.17 -18.32
C GLY A 145 3.53 5.72 -18.58
N VAL A 146 4.79 5.51 -18.99
CA VAL A 146 5.40 4.21 -19.25
C VAL A 146 6.36 3.78 -18.13
N GLY A 147 6.22 4.31 -16.91
CA GLY A 147 7.03 3.93 -15.75
C GLY A 147 6.83 2.46 -15.34
N ILE A 148 7.65 1.97 -14.39
CA ILE A 148 7.65 0.57 -13.91
C ILE A 148 6.25 0.09 -13.45
N PHE A 149 5.41 1.02 -12.98
CA PHE A 149 4.07 0.67 -12.51
C PHE A 149 3.12 0.26 -13.64
N THR A 150 3.20 0.90 -14.81
CA THR A 150 2.30 0.69 -15.96
C THR A 150 2.92 -0.17 -17.06
N ALA A 151 4.24 -0.26 -17.12
CA ALA A 151 4.96 -1.05 -18.12
C ALA A 151 4.60 -2.55 -18.05
N GLU A 152 4.62 -3.23 -19.20
CA GLU A 152 4.29 -4.64 -19.35
C GLU A 152 5.38 -5.40 -20.13
N GLY A 153 5.38 -6.73 -20.03
CA GLY A 153 6.28 -7.61 -20.78
C GLY A 153 7.76 -7.35 -20.52
N GLU A 154 8.54 -7.34 -21.60
CA GLU A 154 9.98 -7.13 -21.57
C GLU A 154 10.37 -5.71 -21.11
N ASP A 155 9.58 -4.69 -21.49
CA ASP A 155 9.81 -3.32 -21.04
C ASP A 155 9.72 -3.19 -19.52
N TRP A 156 8.75 -3.89 -18.92
CA TRP A 156 8.66 -3.95 -17.47
C TRP A 156 9.83 -4.70 -16.84
N ALA A 157 10.23 -5.83 -17.39
CA ALA A 157 11.33 -6.63 -16.84
C ALA A 157 12.64 -5.83 -16.85
N ALA A 158 12.93 -5.11 -17.93
CA ALA A 158 14.08 -4.23 -18.05
C ALA A 158 14.03 -3.10 -17.00
N LYS A 159 12.92 -2.36 -16.93
CA LYS A 159 12.74 -1.27 -15.95
C LYS A 159 12.85 -1.76 -14.51
N ARG A 160 12.28 -2.94 -14.21
CA ARG A 160 12.39 -3.53 -12.88
C ARG A 160 13.85 -3.83 -12.52
N SER A 161 14.62 -4.36 -13.45
CA SER A 161 16.05 -4.62 -13.26
C SER A 161 16.84 -3.33 -13.03
N GLU A 162 16.58 -2.30 -13.84
CA GLU A 162 17.21 -0.98 -13.70
C GLU A 162 16.91 -0.33 -12.36
N VAL A 163 15.64 -0.29 -11.93
CA VAL A 163 15.23 0.29 -10.65
C VAL A 163 15.83 -0.48 -9.47
N LEU A 164 15.83 -1.82 -9.52
CA LEU A 164 16.46 -2.65 -8.48
C LEU A 164 17.98 -2.41 -8.43
N GLY A 165 18.62 -2.27 -9.58
CA GLY A 165 20.04 -1.94 -9.69
C GLY A 165 20.37 -0.59 -9.07
N ALA A 166 19.59 0.45 -9.39
CA ALA A 166 19.75 1.80 -8.84
C ALA A 166 19.54 1.83 -7.31
N PHE A 167 18.56 1.08 -6.79
CA PHE A 167 18.34 0.99 -5.34
C PHE A 167 19.45 0.19 -4.63
N ALA A 168 19.99 -0.84 -5.29
CA ALA A 168 21.10 -1.61 -4.74
C ALA A 168 22.40 -0.79 -4.73
N SER A 169 22.66 -0.02 -5.78
CA SER A 169 23.81 0.88 -5.91
C SER A 169 23.79 1.99 -4.86
N ALA A 170 22.65 2.67 -4.70
CA ALA A 170 22.52 3.74 -3.72
C ALA A 170 22.54 3.23 -2.26
N GLY A 171 22.13 1.98 -2.04
CA GLY A 171 22.04 1.39 -0.70
C GLY A 171 20.87 1.94 0.12
N LEU A 172 20.80 1.53 1.39
CA LEU A 172 19.73 1.93 2.33
C LEU A 172 20.17 3.02 3.32
N GLU A 173 21.46 3.23 3.50
CA GLU A 173 22.02 4.22 4.44
C GLU A 173 21.57 5.65 4.13
N PRO A 174 21.62 6.13 2.85
CA PRO A 174 21.15 7.47 2.51
C PRO A 174 19.66 7.65 2.84
N LEU A 175 18.84 6.61 2.60
CA LEU A 175 17.42 6.65 2.95
C LEU A 175 17.21 6.70 4.46
N ALA A 176 17.97 5.92 5.23
CA ALA A 176 17.88 5.94 6.69
C ALA A 176 18.25 7.33 7.24
N ALA A 177 19.31 7.93 6.69
CA ALA A 177 19.72 9.29 7.06
C ALA A 177 18.65 10.34 6.70
N ALA A 178 18.09 10.29 5.49
CA ALA A 178 17.00 11.17 5.06
C ALA A 178 15.73 10.96 5.91
N SER A 179 15.41 9.72 6.25
CA SER A 179 14.26 9.37 7.11
C SER A 179 14.40 9.93 8.52
N LYS A 180 15.59 9.83 9.13
CA LYS A 180 15.88 10.38 10.45
C LYS A 180 15.78 11.91 10.44
N ARG A 181 16.39 12.58 9.45
CA ARG A 181 16.29 14.05 9.30
C ARG A 181 14.84 14.51 9.14
N SER A 182 14.09 13.83 8.29
CA SER A 182 12.68 14.14 8.05
C SER A 182 11.83 13.91 9.31
N ALA A 183 12.09 12.85 10.07
CA ALA A 183 11.42 12.57 11.33
C ALA A 183 11.75 13.62 12.40
N SER A 184 13.02 14.04 12.50
CA SER A 184 13.44 15.13 13.42
C SER A 184 12.78 16.45 13.07
N LYS A 185 12.70 16.80 11.78
CA LYS A 185 12.01 18.01 11.33
C LYS A 185 10.51 17.95 11.64
N LEU A 186 9.87 16.80 11.43
CA LEU A 186 8.46 16.58 11.76
C LEU A 186 8.20 16.80 13.27
N THR A 187 9.02 16.24 14.15
CA THR A 187 8.86 16.45 15.61
C THR A 187 9.15 17.90 15.99
N ALA A 188 10.16 18.55 15.43
CA ALA A 188 10.43 19.97 15.69
C ALA A 188 9.26 20.89 15.26
N GLU A 189 8.60 20.61 14.14
CA GLU A 189 7.39 21.34 13.70
C GLU A 189 6.22 21.15 14.69
N ILE A 190 6.07 19.96 15.27
CA ILE A 190 5.04 19.66 16.30
C ILE A 190 5.40 20.35 17.61
N ASP A 191 6.66 20.29 18.06
CA ASP A 191 7.15 20.92 19.29
C ASP A 191 6.98 22.45 19.24
N ALA A 192 7.26 23.06 18.08
CA ALA A 192 7.03 24.49 17.88
C ALA A 192 5.53 24.87 18.02
N GLN A 193 4.64 24.00 17.57
CA GLN A 193 3.19 24.20 17.75
C GLN A 193 2.77 24.02 19.21
N LEU A 194 3.33 23.04 19.92
CA LEU A 194 3.11 22.83 21.34
C LEU A 194 3.58 24.03 22.18
N ALA A 195 4.72 24.61 21.81
CA ALA A 195 5.28 25.78 22.51
C ALA A 195 4.42 27.06 22.35
N MET A 196 3.56 27.13 21.33
CA MET A 196 2.63 28.24 21.11
C MET A 196 1.33 28.14 21.92
N LEU A 197 1.07 26.96 22.54
CA LEU A 197 -0.10 26.84 23.42
C LEU A 197 0.11 27.68 24.68
N PRO A 198 -0.94 28.43 25.14
CA PRO A 198 -0.83 29.17 26.39
C PRO A 198 -0.50 28.21 27.52
N ASN A 199 0.50 28.57 28.35
CA ASN A 199 0.92 27.80 29.50
C ASN A 199 -0.29 27.44 30.37
N VAL A 200 -0.73 26.21 30.32
CA VAL A 200 -1.61 25.66 31.36
C VAL A 200 -0.74 25.54 32.60
N GLU A 201 -1.14 26.23 33.67
CA GLU A 201 -0.44 26.26 34.96
C GLU A 201 0.00 24.85 35.35
N LYS A 202 1.29 24.70 35.65
CA LYS A 202 1.84 23.46 36.21
C LYS A 202 1.14 23.21 37.53
N GLY A 203 0.12 22.35 37.52
CA GLY A 203 -0.58 21.95 38.72
C GLY A 203 0.44 21.37 39.74
N ALA A 204 0.17 21.60 41.03
CA ALA A 204 1.01 21.24 42.16
C ALA A 204 1.42 19.74 42.28
N THR A 205 1.01 18.89 41.32
CA THR A 205 1.35 17.45 41.29
C THR A 205 2.39 17.07 40.22
N GLY A 206 3.03 18.06 39.57
CA GLY A 206 4.11 17.80 38.60
C GLY A 206 3.71 17.02 37.34
N ARG A 207 2.52 16.46 37.28
CA ARG A 207 1.92 15.91 36.07
C ARG A 207 1.26 17.05 35.30
N ALA A 208 1.80 17.41 34.16
CA ALA A 208 1.03 18.10 33.17
C ALA A 208 -0.09 17.14 32.74
N ASP A 209 -1.26 17.22 33.37
CA ASP A 209 -2.54 16.89 32.74
C ASP A 209 -2.77 17.91 31.60
N GLY A 210 -1.68 18.31 30.97
CA GLY A 210 -1.61 19.32 29.96
C GLY A 210 -2.25 18.81 28.70
N ASP A 211 -3.18 19.59 28.24
CA ASP A 211 -3.79 19.53 26.92
C ASP A 211 -2.72 19.40 25.84
N GLY A 212 -2.47 18.16 25.39
CA GLY A 212 -1.67 17.93 24.19
C GLY A 212 -2.28 18.64 22.99
N VAL A 213 -1.53 18.81 21.93
CA VAL A 213 -2.00 19.45 20.69
C VAL A 213 -2.77 18.45 19.83
N GLU A 214 -3.94 18.84 19.33
CA GLU A 214 -4.64 18.10 18.28
C GLU A 214 -3.98 18.37 16.93
N VAL A 215 -3.64 17.30 16.22
CA VAL A 215 -2.90 17.36 14.97
C VAL A 215 -3.51 16.40 13.95
N ASP A 216 -3.71 16.91 12.75
CA ASP A 216 -3.99 16.09 11.57
C ASP A 216 -2.64 15.52 11.07
N MET A 217 -2.37 14.26 11.42
CA MET A 217 -1.05 13.65 11.16
C MET A 217 -0.82 13.28 9.69
N LEU A 218 -1.87 12.91 8.95
CA LEU A 218 -1.69 12.45 7.56
C LEU A 218 -1.03 13.51 6.66
N PRO A 219 -1.44 14.79 6.63
CA PRO A 219 -0.76 15.80 5.81
C PRO A 219 0.70 16.02 6.21
N ARG A 220 0.99 15.96 7.52
CA ARG A 220 2.37 16.11 8.05
C ARG A 220 3.25 14.92 7.66
N LEU A 221 2.72 13.71 7.79
CA LEU A 221 3.40 12.49 7.35
C LEU A 221 3.63 12.50 5.84
N GLN A 222 2.68 13.01 5.06
CA GLN A 222 2.84 13.15 3.61
C GLN A 222 4.01 14.08 3.25
N ARG A 223 4.14 15.23 3.92
CA ARG A 223 5.30 16.11 3.72
C ARG A 223 6.60 15.45 4.15
N ALA A 224 6.62 14.82 5.32
CA ALA A 224 7.81 14.15 5.82
C ALA A 224 8.26 13.01 4.90
N THR A 225 7.33 12.15 4.45
CA THR A 225 7.65 11.05 3.51
C THR A 225 8.08 11.57 2.15
N LEU A 226 7.46 12.66 1.66
CA LEU A 226 7.83 13.29 0.40
C LEU A 226 9.26 13.81 0.42
N ARG A 227 9.65 14.54 1.48
CA ARG A 227 11.01 15.07 1.68
C ARG A 227 12.05 13.94 1.67
N ALA A 228 11.84 12.90 2.47
CA ALA A 228 12.77 11.77 2.55
C ALA A 228 12.86 10.97 1.24
N THR A 229 11.73 10.76 0.56
CA THR A 229 11.70 10.07 -0.73
C THR A 229 12.39 10.90 -1.82
N PHE A 230 12.13 12.21 -1.87
CA PHE A 230 12.78 13.13 -2.80
C PHE A 230 14.30 13.13 -2.58
N GLU A 231 14.73 13.32 -1.33
CA GLU A 231 16.14 13.33 -0.96
C GLU A 231 16.86 12.03 -1.32
N TYR A 232 16.24 10.89 -1.04
CA TYR A 232 16.80 9.59 -1.43
C TYR A 232 16.93 9.44 -2.94
N LEU A 233 15.87 9.77 -3.68
CA LEU A 233 15.84 9.60 -5.13
C LEU A 233 16.79 10.57 -5.86
N ALA A 234 16.85 11.82 -5.43
CA ALA A 234 17.67 12.86 -6.05
C ALA A 234 19.08 12.99 -5.46
N GLY A 235 19.33 12.43 -4.27
CA GLY A 235 20.60 12.61 -3.55
C GLY A 235 20.82 14.01 -3.01
N VAL A 236 19.77 14.83 -2.94
CA VAL A 236 19.78 16.21 -2.45
C VAL A 236 18.46 16.51 -1.76
N ASP A 237 18.50 17.26 -0.66
CA ASP A 237 17.30 17.67 0.06
C ASP A 237 16.44 18.65 -0.76
N LEU A 238 15.15 18.73 -0.44
CA LEU A 238 14.20 19.55 -1.17
C LEU A 238 14.47 21.06 -1.00
N GLU A 239 15.02 21.49 0.14
CA GLU A 239 15.41 22.87 0.40
C GLU A 239 16.49 23.34 -0.60
N THR A 240 17.54 22.54 -0.74
CA THR A 240 18.62 22.79 -1.70
C THR A 240 18.10 22.76 -3.14
N ALA A 241 17.27 21.77 -3.48
CA ALA A 241 16.70 21.67 -4.83
C ALA A 241 15.77 22.83 -5.16
N ALA A 242 14.92 23.26 -4.23
CA ALA A 242 13.96 24.37 -4.43
C ALA A 242 14.66 25.73 -4.63
N SER A 243 15.85 25.91 -4.05
CA SER A 243 16.63 27.15 -4.19
C SER A 243 16.98 27.47 -5.64
N VAL A 244 17.01 26.47 -6.53
CA VAL A 244 17.31 26.65 -7.97
C VAL A 244 16.20 27.42 -8.68
N ASP A 245 14.94 27.24 -8.29
CA ASP A 245 13.77 27.80 -8.98
C ASP A 245 13.12 29.01 -8.27
N ARG A 246 13.76 29.55 -7.23
CA ARG A 246 13.25 30.69 -6.44
C ARG A 246 11.83 30.49 -5.88
N ARG A 247 11.40 29.25 -5.69
CA ARG A 247 10.14 28.87 -5.04
C ARG A 247 10.42 28.36 -3.65
N SER A 248 9.54 28.62 -2.72
CA SER A 248 9.63 28.05 -1.37
C SER A 248 9.37 26.54 -1.38
N VAL A 249 9.92 25.84 -0.40
CA VAL A 249 9.68 24.39 -0.21
C VAL A 249 8.18 24.10 -0.02
N SER A 250 7.49 24.96 0.75
CA SER A 250 6.06 24.79 1.01
C SER A 250 5.23 24.88 -0.28
N GLU A 251 5.57 25.80 -1.21
CA GLU A 251 4.87 25.89 -2.50
C GLU A 251 5.04 24.64 -3.35
N TRP A 252 6.23 24.03 -3.34
CA TRP A 252 6.49 22.78 -4.04
C TRP A 252 5.71 21.61 -3.42
N GLU A 253 5.72 21.52 -2.09
CA GLU A 253 5.00 20.48 -1.35
C GLU A 253 3.49 20.61 -1.54
N ASP A 254 2.92 21.79 -1.36
CA ASP A 254 1.48 22.03 -1.45
C ASP A 254 0.95 21.77 -2.86
N GLU A 255 1.65 22.23 -3.90
CA GLU A 255 1.28 21.96 -5.29
C GLU A 255 1.27 20.45 -5.58
N TYR A 256 2.37 19.77 -5.20
CA TYR A 256 2.51 18.34 -5.47
C TYR A 256 1.51 17.50 -4.65
N LEU A 257 1.40 17.72 -3.34
CA LEU A 257 0.54 16.93 -2.46
C LEU A 257 -0.94 17.13 -2.76
N THR A 258 -1.35 18.37 -3.12
CA THR A 258 -2.71 18.64 -3.57
C THR A 258 -3.02 17.87 -4.86
N ALA A 259 -2.12 17.93 -5.83
CA ALA A 259 -2.28 17.22 -7.10
C ALA A 259 -2.29 15.70 -6.89
N ALA A 260 -1.38 15.15 -6.08
CA ALA A 260 -1.30 13.72 -5.77
C ALA A 260 -2.56 13.23 -5.03
N THR A 261 -3.09 14.02 -4.09
CA THR A 261 -4.32 13.69 -3.36
C THR A 261 -5.53 13.61 -4.29
N ASP A 262 -5.69 14.58 -5.19
CA ASP A 262 -6.77 14.57 -6.18
C ASP A 262 -6.63 13.37 -7.13
N LEU A 263 -5.43 13.11 -7.66
CA LEU A 263 -5.16 12.00 -8.58
C LEU A 263 -5.39 10.64 -7.93
N ARG A 264 -5.10 10.50 -6.63
CA ARG A 264 -5.38 9.28 -5.86
C ARG A 264 -6.87 8.88 -5.92
N HIS A 265 -7.78 9.83 -6.06
CA HIS A 265 -9.22 9.59 -6.16
C HIS A 265 -9.72 9.60 -7.61
N LEU A 266 -9.22 10.49 -8.46
CA LEU A 266 -9.68 10.66 -9.84
C LEU A 266 -9.35 9.44 -10.72
N ILE A 267 -8.11 8.94 -10.64
CA ILE A 267 -7.67 7.82 -11.48
C ILE A 267 -8.46 6.52 -11.21
N PRO A 268 -8.62 6.07 -9.94
CA PRO A 268 -9.46 4.91 -9.66
C PRO A 268 -10.94 5.13 -9.97
N ALA A 269 -11.46 6.35 -9.87
CA ALA A 269 -12.82 6.67 -10.28
C ALA A 269 -13.00 6.47 -11.80
N ARG A 270 -12.02 6.93 -12.60
CA ARG A 270 -11.97 6.67 -14.06
C ARG A 270 -11.97 5.18 -14.37
N ALA A 271 -11.08 4.41 -13.72
CA ALA A 271 -10.97 2.96 -13.94
C ALA A 271 -12.27 2.18 -13.67
N ARG A 272 -13.15 2.72 -12.80
CA ARG A 272 -14.42 2.11 -12.41
C ARG A 272 -15.63 2.59 -13.22
N SER A 273 -15.49 3.61 -14.02
CA SER A 273 -16.60 4.25 -14.75
C SER A 273 -16.58 3.88 -16.22
N VAL A 274 -17.58 3.10 -16.66
CA VAL A 274 -17.62 2.57 -18.04
C VAL A 274 -17.57 3.68 -19.10
N TRP A 275 -18.33 4.78 -18.90
CA TRP A 275 -18.33 5.91 -19.83
C TRP A 275 -17.02 6.72 -19.81
N MET A 276 -16.28 6.69 -18.69
CA MET A 276 -14.96 7.32 -18.56
C MET A 276 -13.83 6.48 -19.18
N LEU A 277 -14.09 5.24 -19.60
CA LEU A 277 -13.13 4.41 -20.33
C LEU A 277 -12.92 4.87 -21.76
N SER A 278 -13.84 5.67 -22.32
CA SER A 278 -13.65 6.33 -23.62
C SER A 278 -12.73 7.53 -23.46
N ASP A 279 -11.51 7.46 -24.00
CA ASP A 279 -10.47 8.47 -23.82
C ASP A 279 -10.91 9.86 -24.33
N TRP A 280 -11.60 9.94 -25.47
CA TRP A 280 -12.06 11.20 -26.01
C TRP A 280 -13.19 11.82 -25.16
N ALA A 281 -14.16 11.01 -24.72
CA ALA A 281 -15.27 11.49 -23.90
C ALA A 281 -14.76 11.95 -22.53
N TYR A 282 -13.84 11.19 -21.95
CA TYR A 282 -13.19 11.58 -20.71
C TYR A 282 -12.37 12.87 -20.87
N ALA A 283 -11.58 12.97 -21.93
CA ALA A 283 -10.78 14.18 -22.21
C ALA A 283 -11.64 15.42 -22.40
N ALA A 284 -12.83 15.32 -22.98
CA ALA A 284 -13.76 16.43 -23.15
C ALA A 284 -14.48 16.81 -21.82
N SER A 285 -14.55 15.90 -20.87
CA SER A 285 -15.29 16.11 -19.61
C SER A 285 -14.62 17.13 -18.69
N PRO A 286 -15.38 17.79 -17.77
CA PRO A 286 -14.80 18.64 -16.73
C PRO A 286 -13.80 17.89 -15.85
N VAL A 287 -14.10 16.63 -15.51
CA VAL A 287 -13.23 15.76 -14.68
C VAL A 287 -11.91 15.48 -15.38
N GLY A 288 -11.93 15.17 -16.67
CA GLY A 288 -10.72 14.96 -17.46
C GLY A 288 -9.86 16.22 -17.59
N ARG A 289 -10.48 17.42 -17.63
CA ARG A 289 -9.73 18.70 -17.58
C ARG A 289 -9.02 18.88 -16.25
N ILE A 290 -9.69 18.59 -15.13
CA ILE A 290 -9.10 18.65 -13.80
C ILE A 290 -7.94 17.65 -13.69
N GLU A 291 -8.14 16.38 -14.11
CA GLU A 291 -7.09 15.36 -14.08
C GLU A 291 -5.84 15.81 -14.86
N ARG A 292 -6.00 16.30 -16.08
CA ARG A 292 -4.85 16.79 -16.88
C ARG A 292 -4.10 17.93 -16.19
N ARG A 293 -4.81 18.86 -15.56
CA ARG A 293 -4.19 19.95 -14.80
C ARG A 293 -3.39 19.38 -13.63
N ARG A 294 -4.00 18.46 -12.84
CA ARG A 294 -3.34 17.83 -11.68
C ARG A 294 -2.14 16.98 -12.08
N ILE A 295 -2.21 16.28 -13.20
CA ILE A 295 -1.05 15.54 -13.73
C ILE A 295 0.10 16.49 -14.07
N LYS A 296 -0.18 17.63 -14.69
CA LYS A 296 0.85 18.63 -15.00
C LYS A 296 1.49 19.21 -13.73
N GLU A 297 0.70 19.52 -12.72
CA GLU A 297 1.17 20.00 -11.42
C GLU A 297 2.02 18.92 -10.71
N ALA A 298 1.53 17.68 -10.64
CA ALA A 298 2.23 16.58 -10.00
C ALA A 298 3.55 16.16 -10.68
N LYS A 299 3.74 16.43 -11.97
CA LYS A 299 4.98 16.10 -12.69
C LYS A 299 6.11 17.12 -12.50
N ARG A 300 5.82 18.30 -11.97
CA ARG A 300 6.85 19.36 -11.79
C ARG A 300 7.88 18.99 -10.73
N LEU A 301 7.46 18.41 -9.61
CA LEU A 301 8.40 18.02 -8.54
C LEU A 301 9.32 16.86 -8.95
N PRO A 302 8.86 15.77 -9.60
CA PRO A 302 9.76 14.79 -10.22
C PRO A 302 10.71 15.38 -11.26
N GLU A 303 10.28 16.36 -12.04
CA GLU A 303 11.14 17.07 -12.97
C GLU A 303 12.24 17.86 -12.26
N LEU A 304 11.92 18.53 -11.14
CA LEU A 304 12.90 19.18 -10.27
C LEU A 304 13.91 18.14 -9.74
N ALA A 305 13.43 16.99 -9.23
CA ALA A 305 14.28 15.92 -8.73
C ALA A 305 15.28 15.43 -9.80
N LEU A 306 14.83 15.26 -11.05
CA LEU A 306 15.72 14.89 -12.16
C LEU A 306 16.75 15.97 -12.51
N ARG A 307 16.36 17.26 -12.49
CA ARG A 307 17.28 18.37 -12.77
C ARG A 307 18.35 18.52 -11.71
N THR A 308 18.04 18.22 -10.46
CA THR A 308 18.92 18.39 -9.30
C THR A 308 19.60 17.10 -8.84
N ALA A 309 19.34 15.98 -9.50
CA ALA A 309 19.87 14.66 -9.14
C ALA A 309 21.41 14.67 -9.09
N ARG A 310 21.96 14.26 -7.95
CA ARG A 310 23.41 14.17 -7.71
C ARG A 310 23.97 12.83 -8.18
N PRO A 311 25.26 12.79 -8.57
CA PRO A 311 25.95 11.56 -8.91
C PRO A 311 25.82 10.49 -7.82
N GLY A 312 25.50 9.24 -8.22
CA GLY A 312 25.30 8.12 -7.30
C GLY A 312 23.91 8.06 -6.62
N SER A 313 23.01 8.98 -6.94
CA SER A 313 21.61 8.86 -6.55
C SER A 313 20.84 7.91 -7.45
N PRO A 314 19.72 7.30 -6.99
CA PRO A 314 18.91 6.41 -7.81
C PRO A 314 18.46 7.03 -9.15
N LEU A 315 18.08 8.31 -9.18
CA LEU A 315 17.68 8.99 -10.42
C LEU A 315 18.85 9.24 -11.36
N ASP A 316 20.06 9.48 -10.84
CA ASP A 316 21.26 9.59 -11.66
C ASP A 316 21.65 8.25 -12.28
N ASP A 317 21.58 7.17 -11.51
CA ASP A 317 21.86 5.82 -12.01
C ASP A 317 20.84 5.39 -13.08
N LEU A 318 19.55 5.67 -12.89
CA LEU A 318 18.52 5.44 -13.91
C LEU A 318 18.76 6.27 -15.17
N ARG A 319 19.21 7.51 -15.04
CA ARG A 319 19.57 8.37 -16.18
C ARG A 319 20.75 7.80 -16.98
N ARG A 320 21.77 7.28 -16.29
CA ARG A 320 22.94 6.63 -16.93
C ARG A 320 22.56 5.31 -17.59
N GLY A 321 21.77 4.48 -16.91
CA GLY A 321 21.27 3.22 -17.45
C GLY A 321 20.45 3.40 -18.72
N SER A 322 19.58 4.41 -18.76
CA SER A 322 18.78 4.73 -19.95
C SER A 322 19.63 5.25 -21.13
N ALA A 323 20.76 5.92 -20.87
CA ALA A 323 21.69 6.34 -21.90
C ALA A 323 22.42 5.14 -22.52
N HIS A 324 22.90 4.18 -21.71
CA HIS A 324 23.52 2.95 -22.20
C HIS A 324 22.55 2.05 -22.97
N ALA A 325 21.29 1.94 -22.54
CA ALA A 325 20.27 1.19 -23.27
C ALA A 325 19.99 1.78 -24.67
N ALA A 326 20.22 3.07 -24.86
CA ALA A 326 20.08 3.73 -26.16
C ALA A 326 21.24 3.40 -27.12
N GLU A 327 22.45 3.08 -26.59
CA GLU A 327 23.63 2.68 -27.36
C GLU A 327 23.59 1.20 -27.78
N TRP A 328 22.99 0.34 -26.94
CA TRP A 328 22.83 -1.10 -27.27
C TRP A 328 21.54 -1.28 -28.07
N GLY A 329 21.66 -1.09 -29.40
CA GLY A 329 20.59 -1.19 -30.40
C GLY A 329 19.77 -2.48 -30.34
N THR A 330 18.96 -2.63 -29.31
CA THR A 330 17.99 -3.72 -29.20
C THR A 330 16.83 -3.49 -30.15
N ARG A 331 16.23 -4.57 -30.66
CA ARG A 331 15.10 -4.57 -31.61
C ARG A 331 13.91 -3.68 -31.19
N HIS A 332 13.88 -3.25 -29.92
CA HIS A 332 12.84 -2.39 -29.36
C HIS A 332 13.15 -0.88 -29.43
N ALA A 333 14.40 -0.49 -29.71
CA ALA A 333 14.79 0.93 -29.84
C ALA A 333 14.02 1.63 -30.99
N TRP A 334 13.56 0.91 -32.02
CA TRP A 334 12.80 1.50 -33.10
C TRP A 334 11.36 1.84 -32.68
N TRP A 335 10.71 1.04 -31.81
CA TRP A 335 9.38 1.34 -31.26
C TRP A 335 9.41 2.54 -30.32
N SER A 336 10.42 2.65 -29.47
CA SER A 336 10.59 3.82 -28.61
C SER A 336 10.98 5.06 -29.41
N ARG A 337 11.69 4.88 -30.52
CA ARG A 337 12.00 5.95 -31.48
C ARG A 337 10.75 6.38 -32.27
N LEU A 338 9.93 5.44 -32.72
CA LEU A 338 8.66 5.69 -33.42
C LEU A 338 7.63 6.39 -32.51
N ARG A 339 7.55 6.03 -31.25
CA ARG A 339 6.72 6.73 -30.25
C ARG A 339 7.20 8.17 -30.01
N ARG A 340 8.51 8.43 -30.01
CA ARG A 340 9.07 9.77 -29.91
C ARG A 340 8.74 10.62 -31.14
N THR A 341 8.84 10.09 -32.34
CA THR A 341 8.49 10.80 -33.57
C THR A 341 6.99 11.03 -33.74
N ALA A 342 6.15 10.20 -33.13
CA ALA A 342 4.70 10.38 -33.12
C ALA A 342 4.19 11.38 -32.06
N GLY A 343 5.06 12.18 -31.42
CA GLY A 343 4.69 13.12 -30.36
C GLY A 343 4.23 12.47 -29.05
N VAL A 344 4.34 11.15 -28.94
CA VAL A 344 4.04 10.36 -27.73
C VAL A 344 5.30 10.17 -26.86
N GLY A 345 6.41 10.79 -27.26
CA GLY A 345 7.70 10.77 -26.58
C GLY A 345 7.74 11.61 -25.35
N ARG A 346 6.95 11.24 -24.34
CA ARG A 346 7.20 11.70 -22.98
C ARG A 346 8.49 11.09 -22.50
N ASP A 347 9.24 11.89 -21.75
CA ASP A 347 10.48 11.47 -21.12
C ASP A 347 10.21 10.25 -20.22
N ALA A 348 10.62 9.05 -20.65
CA ALA A 348 10.41 7.81 -19.90
C ALA A 348 11.04 7.87 -18.52
N LEU A 349 12.10 8.65 -18.35
CA LEU A 349 12.76 8.88 -17.07
C LEU A 349 11.89 9.76 -16.15
N LEU A 350 11.18 10.77 -16.70
CA LEU A 350 10.22 11.57 -15.94
C LEU A 350 9.02 10.71 -15.48
N ASP A 351 8.54 9.81 -16.31
CA ASP A 351 7.48 8.87 -15.94
C ASP A 351 7.94 7.92 -14.81
N GLU A 352 9.19 7.48 -14.87
CA GLU A 352 9.80 6.65 -13.82
C GLU A 352 9.95 7.43 -12.51
N ALA A 353 10.54 8.64 -12.56
CA ALA A 353 10.69 9.51 -11.40
C ALA A 353 9.33 9.87 -10.78
N THR A 354 8.30 10.13 -11.61
CA THR A 354 6.92 10.39 -11.16
C THR A 354 6.36 9.18 -10.42
N THR A 355 6.55 7.99 -10.98
CA THR A 355 6.09 6.73 -10.38
C THR A 355 6.76 6.47 -9.03
N LEU A 356 8.09 6.59 -8.97
CA LEU A 356 8.88 6.30 -7.76
C LEU A 356 8.58 7.31 -6.64
N LEU A 357 8.50 8.60 -6.96
CA LEU A 357 8.19 9.64 -5.98
C LEU A 357 6.78 9.48 -5.40
N PHE A 358 5.78 9.22 -6.27
CA PHE A 358 4.41 8.99 -5.84
C PHE A 358 4.29 7.73 -4.97
N ALA A 359 4.84 6.60 -5.42
CA ALA A 359 4.76 5.34 -4.70
C ALA A 359 5.45 5.41 -3.33
N GLY A 360 6.58 6.14 -3.24
CA GLY A 360 7.38 6.24 -2.03
C GLY A 360 6.75 7.08 -0.92
N HIS A 361 6.02 8.16 -1.26
CA HIS A 361 5.47 9.02 -0.21
C HIS A 361 4.05 8.63 0.23
N ASP A 362 3.15 8.34 -0.70
CA ASP A 362 1.72 8.16 -0.41
C ASP A 362 1.43 6.89 0.40
N THR A 363 2.11 5.79 0.09
CA THR A 363 1.91 4.51 0.79
C THR A 363 2.47 4.50 2.20
N GLN A 364 3.63 5.09 2.41
CA GLN A 364 4.31 5.13 3.70
C GLN A 364 3.60 6.07 4.68
N SER A 365 3.20 7.26 4.22
CA SER A 365 2.42 8.20 5.03
C SER A 365 1.09 7.61 5.49
N ALA A 366 0.39 6.91 4.59
CA ALA A 366 -0.85 6.21 4.92
C ALA A 366 -0.64 5.10 5.96
N THR A 367 0.42 4.28 5.82
CA THR A 367 0.74 3.22 6.79
C THR A 367 1.03 3.78 8.18
N LEU A 368 1.84 4.84 8.25
CA LEU A 368 2.18 5.51 9.51
C LEU A 368 0.96 6.16 10.17
N ALA A 369 0.08 6.77 9.37
CA ALA A 369 -1.18 7.33 9.87
C ALA A 369 -2.06 6.26 10.54
N TRP A 370 -2.20 5.09 9.90
CA TRP A 370 -2.90 3.95 10.48
C TRP A 370 -2.21 3.40 11.73
N ALA A 371 -0.87 3.32 11.74
CA ALA A 371 -0.12 2.87 12.90
C ALA A 371 -0.35 3.78 14.11
N LEU A 372 -0.31 5.10 13.93
CA LEU A 372 -0.57 6.06 14.99
C LEU A 372 -1.99 5.95 15.54
N LEU A 373 -3.01 5.82 14.69
CA LEU A 373 -4.41 5.63 15.13
C LEU A 373 -4.60 4.33 15.91
N ARG A 374 -3.94 3.23 15.49
CA ARG A 374 -3.99 1.96 16.22
C ARG A 374 -3.28 2.04 17.57
N LEU A 375 -2.15 2.70 17.63
CA LEU A 375 -1.42 2.93 18.88
C LEU A 375 -2.17 3.91 19.81
N ALA A 376 -2.84 4.91 19.25
CA ALA A 376 -3.70 5.82 20.03
C ALA A 376 -4.90 5.10 20.66
N SER A 377 -5.39 4.03 20.00
CA SER A 377 -6.47 3.19 20.50
C SER A 377 -5.99 2.12 21.49
N ASP A 378 -4.69 1.86 21.58
CA ASP A 378 -4.09 0.83 22.44
C ASP A 378 -2.84 1.38 23.18
N VAL A 379 -3.13 2.15 24.22
CA VAL A 379 -2.12 2.81 25.06
C VAL A 379 -1.12 1.82 25.68
N LYS A 380 -1.59 0.60 25.98
CA LYS A 380 -0.72 -0.46 26.53
C LYS A 380 0.32 -0.91 25.52
N THR A 381 -0.09 -1.19 24.30
CA THR A 381 0.84 -1.54 23.21
C THR A 381 1.78 -0.37 22.91
N GLN A 382 1.29 0.87 22.94
CA GLN A 382 2.12 2.06 22.74
C GLN A 382 3.20 2.18 23.82
N GLY A 383 2.84 2.01 25.10
CA GLY A 383 3.80 2.03 26.24
C GLY A 383 4.84 0.91 26.13
N THR A 384 4.40 -0.31 25.78
CA THR A 384 5.31 -1.44 25.56
C THR A 384 6.29 -1.17 24.41
N LEU A 385 5.81 -0.60 23.31
CA LEU A 385 6.66 -0.24 22.17
C LEU A 385 7.71 0.80 22.61
N ARG A 386 7.29 1.88 23.26
CA ARG A 386 8.21 2.91 23.76
C ARG A 386 9.29 2.32 24.67
N ALA A 387 8.90 1.53 25.67
CA ALA A 387 9.83 0.89 26.59
C ALA A 387 10.83 -0.03 25.86
N SER A 388 10.41 -0.72 24.81
CA SER A 388 11.30 -1.58 24.01
C SER A 388 12.32 -0.79 23.19
N LEU A 389 11.95 0.41 22.72
CA LEU A 389 12.80 1.27 21.90
C LEU A 389 13.85 2.04 22.72
N THR A 390 13.53 2.36 23.97
CA THR A 390 14.41 3.17 24.85
C THR A 390 15.39 2.33 25.66
N ARG A 391 15.17 1.01 25.77
CA ARG A 391 15.99 0.11 26.61
C ARG A 391 17.38 -0.14 26.04
N ASP A 392 17.51 -0.27 24.72
CA ASP A 392 18.76 -0.66 24.06
C ASP A 392 19.43 0.55 23.39
N PRO A 393 20.61 0.98 23.85
CA PRO A 393 21.34 2.10 23.25
C PRO A 393 21.61 1.94 21.76
N HIS A 394 21.81 0.71 21.27
CA HIS A 394 22.01 0.45 19.83
C HIS A 394 20.72 0.70 19.03
N VAL A 395 19.56 0.42 19.60
CA VAL A 395 18.26 0.75 18.99
C VAL A 395 18.07 2.26 18.95
N VAL A 396 18.36 2.96 20.07
CA VAL A 396 18.28 4.42 20.17
C VAL A 396 19.17 5.08 19.12
N THR A 397 20.45 4.70 19.04
CA THR A 397 21.41 5.24 18.06
C THR A 397 21.02 4.83 16.63
N GLY A 398 20.72 3.55 16.44
CA GLY A 398 20.37 3.01 15.13
C GLY A 398 19.15 3.70 14.50
N LEU A 399 18.15 4.08 15.30
CA LEU A 399 16.94 4.77 14.84
C LEU A 399 17.03 6.30 14.92
N GLY A 400 18.10 6.88 15.48
CA GLY A 400 18.28 8.32 15.62
C GLY A 400 17.36 8.95 16.65
N LEU A 401 17.28 8.34 17.83
CA LEU A 401 16.36 8.75 18.92
C LEU A 401 17.08 9.49 20.06
N GLN A 402 18.38 9.77 19.94
CA GLN A 402 19.22 10.29 21.03
C GLN A 402 18.70 11.62 21.61
N ASP A 403 18.09 12.45 20.78
CA ASP A 403 17.54 13.75 21.16
C ASP A 403 16.11 13.71 21.69
N VAL A 404 15.44 12.56 21.60
CA VAL A 404 14.08 12.34 22.13
C VAL A 404 14.02 11.30 23.24
N VAL A 405 15.14 10.65 23.53
CA VAL A 405 15.30 9.70 24.65
C VAL A 405 16.36 10.28 25.57
N CYS A 406 15.96 10.85 26.72
CA CYS A 406 16.92 11.25 27.72
C CYS A 406 17.63 10.02 28.26
N THR A 407 18.95 10.09 28.24
CA THR A 407 19.79 9.19 29.00
C THR A 407 19.88 9.79 30.41
N ASP A 408 19.47 9.00 31.41
CA ASP A 408 19.61 9.38 32.82
C ASP A 408 20.98 9.95 33.10
N ALA A 409 21.07 10.84 34.14
CA ALA A 409 22.30 11.45 34.60
C ALA A 409 23.40 10.44 35.01
N THR A 410 23.11 9.15 34.96
CA THR A 410 24.07 8.06 35.25
C THR A 410 25.02 7.72 34.07
N GLY A 411 24.94 8.45 32.98
CA GLY A 411 25.99 8.43 31.93
C GLY A 411 26.21 7.09 31.21
N LEU A 412 25.28 6.17 31.21
CA LEU A 412 25.44 4.83 30.63
C LEU A 412 25.24 4.74 29.12
N THR A 413 25.04 5.84 28.42
CA THR A 413 25.18 5.89 26.98
C THR A 413 26.48 6.58 26.57
N ARG A 414 27.64 6.01 26.96
CA ARG A 414 28.82 6.25 26.13
C ARG A 414 28.55 5.63 24.78
N VAL A 415 28.36 6.50 23.82
CA VAL A 415 28.45 6.17 22.39
C VAL A 415 29.81 5.50 22.20
N GLY A 416 29.82 4.18 22.14
CA GLY A 416 30.97 3.44 21.65
C GLY A 416 31.12 3.79 20.20
N ASP A 417 32.33 4.07 19.76
CA ASP A 417 32.73 4.34 18.38
C ASP A 417 31.93 3.48 17.41
N GLU A 418 31.47 4.09 16.31
CA GLU A 418 30.73 3.43 15.24
C GLU A 418 31.46 2.20 14.63
N ASN A 419 32.71 1.94 15.03
CA ASN A 419 33.60 0.90 14.52
C ASN A 419 33.81 -0.31 15.44
N GLY A 420 33.14 -0.40 16.61
CA GLY A 420 33.51 -1.36 17.67
C GLY A 420 32.53 -2.48 18.00
N ASP A 421 31.37 -2.61 17.35
CA ASP A 421 30.37 -3.60 17.75
C ASP A 421 30.20 -4.74 16.75
N GLY A 422 30.78 -5.86 17.10
CA GLY A 422 30.69 -7.25 16.60
C GLY A 422 29.67 -7.61 15.50
N GLY A 423 29.49 -6.77 14.48
CA GLY A 423 28.70 -7.13 13.29
C GLY A 423 27.18 -7.04 13.41
N LYS A 424 26.63 -6.41 14.46
CA LYS A 424 25.18 -6.17 14.56
C LYS A 424 24.74 -5.12 13.54
N ARG A 425 23.72 -5.46 12.74
CA ARG A 425 23.14 -4.53 11.78
C ARG A 425 22.29 -3.49 12.50
N PRO A 426 22.27 -2.21 12.07
CA PRO A 426 21.50 -1.16 12.75
C PRO A 426 19.98 -1.46 12.75
N ALA A 427 19.28 -0.97 13.76
CA ALA A 427 17.85 -1.27 14.00
C ALA A 427 16.91 -0.85 12.85
N TRP A 428 17.26 0.19 12.10
CA TRP A 428 16.50 0.58 10.92
C TRP A 428 16.60 -0.45 9.77
N ARG A 429 17.67 -1.27 9.77
CA ARG A 429 17.94 -2.24 8.69
C ARG A 429 17.23 -3.58 8.90
N THR A 430 17.10 -4.04 10.14
CA THR A 430 16.57 -5.37 10.44
C THR A 430 15.45 -5.34 11.50
N SER A 431 14.53 -6.29 11.38
CA SER A 431 13.47 -6.51 12.38
C SER A 431 13.99 -7.10 13.70
N GLU A 432 15.21 -7.60 13.70
CA GLU A 432 15.78 -8.33 14.85
C GLU A 432 16.14 -7.41 16.02
N GLN A 433 16.46 -6.15 15.72
CA GLN A 433 16.87 -5.18 16.71
C GLN A 433 15.68 -4.52 17.43
N ALA A 434 14.55 -4.36 16.73
CA ALA A 434 13.34 -3.74 17.27
C ALA A 434 12.09 -4.59 16.99
N PRO A 435 11.98 -5.79 17.58
CA PRO A 435 10.92 -6.75 17.22
C PRO A 435 9.51 -6.24 17.52
N VAL A 436 9.32 -5.47 18.59
CA VAL A 436 8.01 -4.90 18.94
C VAL A 436 7.58 -3.85 17.90
N LEU A 437 8.50 -3.00 17.45
CA LEU A 437 8.24 -2.02 16.38
C LEU A 437 7.82 -2.72 15.08
N GLU A 438 8.55 -3.76 14.72
CA GLU A 438 8.22 -4.56 13.53
C GLU A 438 6.86 -5.23 13.67
N ALA A 439 6.53 -5.76 14.84
CA ALA A 439 5.24 -6.40 15.13
C ALA A 439 4.07 -5.40 14.97
N VAL A 440 4.21 -4.19 15.48
CA VAL A 440 3.23 -3.11 15.33
C VAL A 440 3.04 -2.74 13.86
N LEU A 441 4.12 -2.54 13.11
CA LEU A 441 4.05 -2.22 11.69
C LEU A 441 3.41 -3.35 10.86
N ARG A 442 3.75 -4.60 11.15
CA ARG A 442 3.16 -5.76 10.47
C ARG A 442 1.67 -5.88 10.76
N GLU A 443 1.25 -5.71 11.99
CA GLU A 443 -0.17 -5.77 12.35
C GLU A 443 -0.95 -4.63 11.75
N THR A 444 -0.35 -3.43 11.67
CA THR A 444 -0.93 -2.30 10.96
C THR A 444 -1.13 -2.62 9.47
N LEU A 445 -0.11 -3.13 8.79
CA LEU A 445 -0.20 -3.50 7.37
C LEU A 445 -1.15 -4.67 7.12
N ARG A 446 -1.32 -5.57 8.09
CA ARG A 446 -2.31 -6.63 8.00
C ARG A 446 -3.73 -6.07 8.02
N LEU A 447 -4.04 -5.24 9.02
CA LEU A 447 -5.38 -4.65 9.17
C LEU A 447 -5.67 -3.56 8.14
N HIS A 448 -4.67 -2.78 7.78
CA HIS A 448 -4.79 -1.65 6.88
C HIS A 448 -3.79 -1.74 5.72
N PRO A 449 -3.93 -2.77 4.83
CA PRO A 449 -3.10 -2.81 3.64
C PRO A 449 -3.44 -1.58 2.78
N VAL A 450 -2.46 -0.67 2.67
CA VAL A 450 -2.68 0.64 2.00
C VAL A 450 -2.97 0.49 0.50
N ALA A 451 -2.50 -0.60 -0.11
CA ALA A 451 -2.93 -1.05 -1.43
C ALA A 451 -3.84 -2.28 -1.26
N PRO A 452 -5.16 -2.10 -0.99
CA PRO A 452 -6.04 -3.18 -0.55
C PRO A 452 -6.41 -4.16 -1.66
N PHE A 453 -6.12 -3.80 -2.90
CA PHE A 453 -6.52 -4.53 -4.09
C PHE A 453 -5.42 -4.51 -5.14
N VAL A 454 -5.10 -5.68 -5.69
CA VAL A 454 -4.22 -5.84 -6.86
C VAL A 454 -4.84 -6.78 -7.88
N ALA A 455 -4.70 -6.47 -9.16
CA ALA A 455 -5.32 -7.25 -10.22
C ALA A 455 -4.32 -7.70 -11.29
N ARG A 456 -4.56 -8.87 -11.85
CA ARG A 456 -3.79 -9.47 -12.94
C ARG A 456 -4.71 -9.86 -14.09
N LYS A 457 -4.20 -9.79 -15.32
CA LYS A 457 -4.78 -10.45 -16.46
C LYS A 457 -4.18 -11.85 -16.53
N LEU A 458 -5.02 -12.87 -16.68
CA LEU A 458 -4.57 -14.24 -16.81
C LEU A 458 -4.13 -14.47 -18.25
N VAL A 459 -2.87 -14.78 -18.44
CA VAL A 459 -2.26 -15.09 -19.76
C VAL A 459 -2.15 -16.60 -19.98
N ARG A 460 -2.57 -17.38 -19.02
CA ARG A 460 -2.76 -18.83 -19.04
C ARG A 460 -3.75 -19.18 -17.94
N ASP A 461 -4.31 -20.37 -18.01
CA ASP A 461 -5.17 -20.89 -16.95
C ASP A 461 -4.42 -20.86 -15.62
N ALA A 462 -5.10 -20.40 -14.58
CA ALA A 462 -4.60 -20.43 -13.21
C ALA A 462 -5.36 -21.51 -12.45
N GLU A 463 -4.67 -22.60 -12.14
CA GLU A 463 -5.24 -23.76 -11.47
C GLU A 463 -4.94 -23.73 -9.99
N LEU A 464 -5.97 -23.85 -9.19
CA LEU A 464 -5.90 -24.13 -7.77
C LEU A 464 -6.23 -25.62 -7.57
N GLY A 465 -5.30 -26.37 -7.03
CA GLY A 465 -5.51 -27.78 -6.66
C GLY A 465 -6.68 -27.96 -5.69
N GLY A 466 -7.25 -29.15 -5.63
CA GLY A 466 -8.32 -29.47 -4.70
C GLY A 466 -7.90 -29.25 -3.25
N GLY A 467 -8.71 -28.49 -2.52
CA GLY A 467 -8.57 -28.20 -1.09
C GLY A 467 -9.94 -27.94 -0.49
N ASP A 468 -10.00 -27.60 0.79
CA ASP A 468 -11.27 -27.43 1.51
C ASP A 468 -12.17 -26.37 0.87
N ASP A 469 -11.59 -25.29 0.29
CA ASP A 469 -12.34 -24.22 -0.36
C ASP A 469 -12.91 -24.63 -1.74
N PHE A 470 -12.22 -25.51 -2.45
CA PHE A 470 -12.61 -25.97 -3.78
C PHE A 470 -12.28 -27.46 -3.95
N PRO A 471 -13.09 -28.39 -3.40
CA PRO A 471 -12.77 -29.83 -3.40
C PRO A 471 -12.54 -30.45 -4.77
N GLY A 472 -13.10 -29.88 -5.83
CA GLY A 472 -12.87 -30.28 -7.21
C GLY A 472 -11.84 -29.43 -7.95
N GLY A 473 -11.05 -28.63 -7.23
CA GLY A 473 -10.19 -27.61 -7.83
C GLY A 473 -10.96 -26.45 -8.46
N LEU A 474 -10.29 -25.34 -8.64
CA LEU A 474 -10.79 -24.15 -9.34
C LEU A 474 -9.82 -23.76 -10.44
N THR A 475 -10.29 -23.69 -11.66
CA THR A 475 -9.54 -23.13 -12.79
C THR A 475 -10.07 -21.72 -13.09
N LEU A 476 -9.21 -20.74 -13.02
CA LEU A 476 -9.49 -19.39 -13.54
C LEU A 476 -8.97 -19.35 -14.98
N PRO A 477 -9.85 -19.19 -15.99
CA PRO A 477 -9.44 -19.34 -17.38
C PRO A 477 -8.56 -18.21 -17.89
N GLU A 478 -7.71 -18.51 -18.87
CA GLU A 478 -6.98 -17.53 -19.66
C GLU A 478 -7.91 -16.43 -20.21
N GLY A 479 -7.40 -15.21 -20.33
CA GLY A 479 -8.16 -14.04 -20.81
C GLY A 479 -9.00 -13.35 -19.75
N CYS A 480 -9.27 -13.99 -18.61
CA CYS A 480 -9.94 -13.39 -17.46
C CYS A 480 -9.01 -12.46 -16.70
N ALA A 481 -9.57 -11.65 -15.81
CA ALA A 481 -8.81 -10.94 -14.81
C ALA A 481 -9.05 -11.56 -13.43
N ALA A 482 -7.99 -11.61 -12.59
CA ALA A 482 -8.07 -11.95 -11.18
C ALA A 482 -7.74 -10.72 -10.34
N GLY A 483 -8.66 -10.33 -9.49
CA GLY A 483 -8.52 -9.21 -8.54
C GLY A 483 -8.38 -9.73 -7.13
N VAL A 484 -7.19 -9.62 -6.57
CA VAL A 484 -6.87 -10.07 -5.21
C VAL A 484 -7.16 -8.95 -4.23
N TRP A 485 -8.04 -9.21 -3.29
CA TRP A 485 -8.38 -8.31 -2.19
C TRP A 485 -7.49 -8.58 -0.98
N LEU A 486 -6.35 -7.92 -0.92
CA LEU A 486 -5.40 -8.08 0.19
C LEU A 486 -6.05 -7.77 1.55
N HIS A 487 -7.00 -6.82 1.58
CA HIS A 487 -7.79 -6.53 2.77
C HIS A 487 -8.60 -7.74 3.27
N ALA A 488 -9.15 -8.54 2.38
CA ALA A 488 -9.89 -9.76 2.74
C ALA A 488 -8.93 -10.90 3.09
N VAL A 489 -7.87 -11.10 2.30
CA VAL A 489 -6.83 -12.12 2.56
C VAL A 489 -6.21 -11.94 3.94
N HIS A 490 -5.93 -10.70 4.32
CA HIS A 490 -5.34 -10.38 5.63
C HIS A 490 -6.33 -10.49 6.80
N ARG A 491 -7.61 -10.72 6.54
CA ARG A 491 -8.67 -10.91 7.53
C ARG A 491 -9.34 -12.28 7.45
N ASP A 492 -8.76 -13.17 6.68
CA ASP A 492 -9.27 -14.54 6.55
C ASP A 492 -9.23 -15.28 7.90
N PRO A 493 -10.37 -15.67 8.48
CA PRO A 493 -10.42 -16.30 9.81
C PRO A 493 -9.74 -17.66 9.84
N SER A 494 -9.58 -18.36 8.72
CA SER A 494 -8.82 -19.60 8.66
C SER A 494 -7.31 -19.40 8.82
N ALA A 495 -6.80 -18.21 8.46
CA ALA A 495 -5.39 -17.87 8.55
C ALA A 495 -5.07 -17.02 9.79
N TRP A 496 -6.06 -16.32 10.34
CA TRP A 496 -5.86 -15.33 11.39
C TRP A 496 -6.84 -15.52 12.55
N GLU A 497 -6.34 -15.82 13.71
CA GLU A 497 -7.13 -15.76 14.95
C GLU A 497 -7.49 -14.30 15.26
N LYS A 498 -8.75 -14.03 15.63
CA LYS A 498 -9.26 -12.67 15.88
C LYS A 498 -8.88 -11.70 14.72
N PRO A 499 -9.38 -11.95 13.50
CA PRO A 499 -8.89 -11.31 12.28
C PRO A 499 -9.06 -9.79 12.26
N ASP A 500 -10.05 -9.25 12.94
CA ASP A 500 -10.33 -7.80 12.95
C ASP A 500 -9.68 -7.06 14.14
N CYS A 501 -9.09 -7.81 15.09
CA CYS A 501 -8.44 -7.21 16.25
C CYS A 501 -6.99 -6.82 15.94
N PHE A 502 -6.54 -5.70 16.52
CA PHE A 502 -5.15 -5.27 16.50
C PHE A 502 -4.36 -6.00 17.58
N VAL A 503 -3.60 -7.00 17.22
CA VAL A 503 -2.84 -7.88 18.13
C VAL A 503 -1.40 -8.01 17.67
N PRO A 504 -0.52 -7.03 17.92
CA PRO A 504 0.88 -7.08 17.50
C PRO A 504 1.64 -8.31 18.03
N ASN A 505 1.28 -8.79 19.21
CA ASN A 505 1.94 -9.94 19.85
C ASN A 505 1.86 -11.23 19.02
N ARG A 506 0.90 -11.34 18.08
CA ARG A 506 0.86 -12.49 17.17
C ARG A 506 2.11 -12.66 16.30
N TRP A 507 2.88 -11.60 16.15
CA TRP A 507 4.11 -11.55 15.37
C TRP A 507 5.36 -11.87 16.18
N LEU A 508 5.25 -11.93 17.51
CA LEU A 508 6.37 -12.15 18.43
C LEU A 508 6.44 -13.63 18.81
N VAL A 509 7.64 -14.17 18.81
CA VAL A 509 7.94 -15.55 19.20
C VAL A 509 9.22 -15.58 20.02
N SER A 510 9.36 -16.61 20.86
CA SER A 510 10.61 -16.87 21.57
C SER A 510 11.76 -17.21 20.62
N ASN A 511 12.99 -17.03 21.08
CA ASN A 511 14.18 -17.41 20.29
C ASN A 511 14.15 -18.89 19.86
N ARG A 512 13.61 -19.78 20.69
CA ARG A 512 13.51 -21.22 20.41
C ARG A 512 12.51 -21.49 19.27
N GLU A 513 11.32 -20.89 19.33
CA GLU A 513 10.30 -21.01 18.28
C GLU A 513 10.78 -20.43 16.96
N TRP A 514 11.47 -19.27 17.02
CA TRP A 514 12.03 -18.63 15.84
C TRP A 514 13.10 -19.49 15.15
N ALA A 515 13.99 -20.13 15.93
CA ALA A 515 14.99 -21.04 15.38
C ALA A 515 14.34 -22.22 14.64
N THR A 516 13.30 -22.81 15.23
CA THR A 516 12.52 -23.89 14.61
C THR A 516 11.83 -23.46 13.31
N GLU A 517 11.23 -22.26 13.31
CA GLU A 517 10.55 -21.70 12.14
C GLU A 517 11.54 -21.36 11.01
N ARG A 518 12.74 -20.90 11.36
CA ARG A 518 13.84 -20.63 10.42
C ARG A 518 14.35 -21.90 9.77
N THR A 519 14.57 -22.97 10.54
CA THR A 519 15.04 -24.27 10.01
C THR A 519 14.02 -24.86 9.03
N ARG A 520 12.73 -24.83 9.35
CA ARG A 520 11.68 -25.28 8.44
C ARG A 520 11.69 -24.50 7.11
N ARG A 521 11.98 -23.21 7.14
CA ARG A 521 12.00 -22.37 5.94
C ARG A 521 13.21 -22.67 5.05
N THR A 522 14.39 -22.91 5.62
CA THR A 522 15.59 -23.28 4.85
C THR A 522 15.45 -24.65 4.22
N SER A 523 14.78 -25.59 4.87
CA SER A 523 14.48 -26.91 4.29
C SER A 523 13.46 -26.84 3.14
N PHE A 524 12.51 -25.89 3.16
CA PHE A 524 11.55 -25.69 2.06
C PHE A 524 12.19 -25.01 0.84
N SER A 525 13.16 -24.10 1.03
CA SER A 525 13.88 -23.46 -0.08
C SER A 525 14.95 -24.34 -0.73
N ALA A 526 15.37 -25.39 -0.04
CA ALA A 526 16.30 -26.40 -0.59
C ALA A 526 15.57 -27.53 -1.34
N GLY A 527 14.24 -27.62 -1.23
CA GLY A 527 13.42 -28.68 -1.84
C GLY A 527 12.84 -28.36 -3.21
N ASP A 528 13.10 -27.16 -3.78
CA ASP A 528 12.76 -26.85 -5.18
C ASP A 528 13.90 -27.26 -6.18
N ALA A 529 14.95 -27.91 -5.69
CA ALA A 529 15.93 -28.62 -6.50
C ALA A 529 15.99 -30.06 -5.99
N ASP A 530 15.52 -30.96 -6.83
CA ASP A 530 15.61 -32.42 -6.76
C ASP A 530 14.56 -33.17 -5.90
N VAL A 531 13.70 -33.83 -6.66
CA VAL A 531 12.80 -34.92 -6.28
C VAL A 531 13.61 -36.13 -5.84
N GLU A 532 13.20 -36.72 -4.74
CA GLU A 532 13.11 -38.13 -4.34
C GLU A 532 13.53 -38.42 -2.90
N GLY A 533 12.52 -38.76 -2.15
CA GLY A 533 12.53 -39.81 -1.14
C GLY A 533 13.42 -39.72 0.10
N ARG A 534 12.84 -39.39 1.27
CA ARG A 534 12.97 -40.25 2.49
C ARG A 534 12.07 -39.75 3.63
N GLY A 535 11.54 -40.74 4.34
CA GLY A 535 10.46 -40.72 5.27
C GLY A 535 10.57 -39.82 6.49
N ALA A 536 9.40 -39.44 6.95
CA ALA A 536 9.14 -38.76 8.19
C ALA A 536 9.19 -39.72 9.37
N GLU A 537 9.97 -39.42 10.39
CA GLU A 537 9.79 -39.96 11.72
C GLU A 537 9.76 -38.84 12.78
N GLY A 538 8.72 -38.87 13.61
CA GLY A 538 8.75 -38.47 15.00
C GLY A 538 8.53 -37.00 15.34
N VAL A 539 7.27 -36.53 15.43
CA VAL A 539 6.87 -35.35 16.20
C VAL A 539 6.51 -35.83 17.63
N PRO A 540 7.13 -35.29 18.70
CA PRO A 540 6.58 -35.43 20.04
C PRO A 540 5.43 -34.45 20.24
N THR A 541 4.27 -35.00 20.57
CA THR A 541 3.08 -34.32 21.07
C THR A 541 3.20 -34.05 22.57
N SER A 542 2.54 -32.94 22.97
CA SER A 542 2.12 -32.55 24.32
C SER A 542 3.14 -31.94 25.28
N GLY A 543 2.74 -30.78 25.76
CA GLY A 543 3.31 -30.02 26.89
C GLY A 543 2.43 -28.83 27.18
N GLU A 544 1.71 -28.94 28.24
CA GLU A 544 0.71 -28.12 28.90
C GLU A 544 0.97 -26.61 28.85
N ALA A 545 -0.13 -25.85 28.70
CA ALA A 545 -0.17 -24.41 28.86
C ALA A 545 -0.04 -24.05 30.33
N GLU A 546 1.14 -23.73 30.78
CA GLU A 546 1.33 -23.04 32.05
C GLU A 546 0.95 -21.56 31.93
N THR A 547 -0.03 -21.16 32.72
CA THR A 547 -0.34 -19.80 33.12
C THR A 547 0.80 -19.24 33.97
N GLY A 548 1.80 -18.68 33.35
CA GLY A 548 2.99 -18.10 34.00
C GLY A 548 3.00 -16.57 33.90
N SER A 549 2.81 -15.91 35.03
CA SER A 549 3.38 -14.65 35.53
C SER A 549 4.12 -13.76 34.53
N ARG A 550 3.93 -12.45 34.73
CA ARG A 550 4.72 -11.30 34.24
C ARG A 550 6.22 -11.61 34.17
N GLU A 551 6.66 -12.31 33.15
CA GLU A 551 8.09 -12.37 32.84
C GLU A 551 8.50 -11.13 32.05
N ALA A 552 9.55 -10.51 32.55
CA ALA A 552 10.23 -9.38 31.96
C ALA A 552 10.52 -9.65 30.48
N TRP A 553 10.27 -8.68 29.64
CA TRP A 553 10.60 -8.67 28.22
C TRP A 553 12.13 -8.68 28.03
N ASP A 554 12.73 -9.84 28.24
CA ASP A 554 14.15 -10.03 27.99
C ASP A 554 14.42 -10.13 26.50
N GLY A 555 15.55 -9.58 26.05
CA GLY A 555 16.00 -9.42 24.66
C GLY A 555 16.00 -10.65 23.75
N GLY A 556 15.15 -11.64 24.02
CA GLY A 556 14.99 -12.90 23.33
C GLY A 556 13.80 -12.99 22.35
N LEU A 557 13.03 -11.93 22.16
CA LEU A 557 11.90 -11.97 21.23
C LEU A 557 12.35 -11.77 19.79
N LYS A 558 11.76 -12.57 18.89
CA LYS A 558 11.96 -12.49 17.44
C LYS A 558 10.63 -12.31 16.72
N VAL A 559 10.69 -11.81 15.51
CA VAL A 559 9.51 -11.63 14.68
C VAL A 559 9.23 -12.90 13.89
N ARG A 560 8.04 -13.46 14.09
CA ARG A 560 7.56 -14.62 13.34
C ARG A 560 7.39 -14.31 11.86
N PHE A 561 7.85 -15.20 11.03
CA PHE A 561 7.51 -15.22 9.61
C PHE A 561 6.15 -15.89 9.41
N LYS A 562 5.08 -15.10 9.34
CA LYS A 562 3.76 -15.67 9.01
C LYS A 562 3.73 -16.13 7.55
N GLY A 563 3.00 -17.21 7.36
CA GLY A 563 2.84 -17.89 6.08
C GLY A 563 2.11 -17.08 5.00
N PRO A 564 1.52 -17.77 4.01
CA PRO A 564 1.07 -17.19 2.75
C PRO A 564 -0.01 -16.10 2.81
N ALA A 565 -0.70 -15.97 3.94
CA ALA A 565 -1.78 -15.02 4.11
C ALA A 565 -1.33 -13.58 4.40
N PHE A 566 -0.03 -13.30 4.62
CA PHE A 566 0.50 -11.94 4.83
C PHE A 566 1.31 -11.49 3.62
N MET A 567 0.73 -10.63 2.81
CA MET A 567 1.32 -10.14 1.57
C MET A 567 1.05 -8.65 1.32
N PRO A 568 1.39 -7.74 2.27
CA PRO A 568 1.07 -6.31 2.16
C PRO A 568 1.76 -5.61 1.00
N PHE A 569 2.87 -6.17 0.51
CA PHE A 569 3.63 -5.72 -0.65
C PHE A 569 3.33 -6.54 -1.92
N ALA A 570 2.22 -7.27 -1.94
CA ALA A 570 1.90 -8.32 -2.89
C ALA A 570 2.97 -9.44 -2.90
N THR A 571 2.93 -10.33 -3.89
CA THR A 571 3.88 -11.43 -4.07
C THR A 571 4.11 -11.68 -5.56
N GLY A 572 5.07 -12.52 -5.89
CA GLY A 572 5.40 -12.88 -7.27
C GLY A 572 6.23 -11.84 -8.02
N PRO A 573 6.33 -11.97 -9.35
CA PRO A 573 7.21 -11.12 -10.15
C PRO A 573 6.94 -9.62 -10.02
N ARG A 574 5.68 -9.25 -9.79
CA ARG A 574 5.21 -7.86 -9.64
C ARG A 574 5.10 -7.40 -8.18
N ALA A 575 5.74 -8.10 -7.24
CA ALA A 575 5.85 -7.64 -5.85
C ALA A 575 6.50 -6.25 -5.78
N CYS A 576 6.20 -5.50 -4.73
CA CYS A 576 6.69 -4.13 -4.56
C CYS A 576 8.22 -4.06 -4.62
N VAL A 577 8.74 -3.24 -5.51
CA VAL A 577 10.19 -3.02 -5.69
C VAL A 577 10.78 -2.21 -4.52
N GLY A 578 9.98 -1.31 -3.92
CA GLY A 578 10.37 -0.45 -2.81
C GLY A 578 10.13 -1.03 -1.41
N GLN A 579 9.85 -2.34 -1.28
CA GLN A 579 9.52 -2.94 0.01
C GLN A 579 10.57 -2.68 1.09
N HIS A 580 11.86 -2.84 0.78
CA HIS A 580 12.93 -2.61 1.75
C HIS A 580 13.06 -1.14 2.14
N LEU A 581 12.85 -0.24 1.19
CA LEU A 581 12.84 1.21 1.43
C LEU A 581 11.70 1.60 2.39
N ALA A 582 10.51 1.06 2.16
CA ALA A 582 9.35 1.32 3.00
C ALA A 582 9.58 0.92 4.46
N TRP A 583 10.18 -0.25 4.70
CA TRP A 583 10.49 -0.70 6.06
C TRP A 583 11.48 0.23 6.78
N VAL A 584 12.53 0.69 6.09
CA VAL A 584 13.51 1.63 6.68
C VAL A 584 12.82 2.91 7.14
N TYR A 585 12.05 3.53 6.24
CA TYR A 585 11.37 4.78 6.55
C TYR A 585 10.36 4.63 7.70
N MET A 586 9.49 3.63 7.63
CA MET A 586 8.45 3.44 8.64
C MET A 586 9.03 3.18 10.02
N ARG A 587 10.13 2.43 10.13
CA ARG A 587 10.80 2.18 11.40
C ARG A 587 11.36 3.47 12.02
N CYS A 588 12.08 4.27 11.24
CA CYS A 588 12.66 5.52 11.72
C CYS A 588 11.60 6.51 12.22
N VAL A 589 10.54 6.72 11.43
CA VAL A 589 9.54 7.73 11.74
C VAL A 589 8.61 7.31 12.87
N LEU A 590 8.11 6.06 12.86
CA LEU A 590 7.20 5.59 13.91
C LEU A 590 7.91 5.55 15.28
N ALA A 591 9.15 5.04 15.32
CA ALA A 591 9.93 4.99 16.54
C ALA A 591 10.10 6.38 17.15
N ARG A 592 10.48 7.37 16.33
CA ARG A 592 10.67 8.74 16.81
C ARG A 592 9.37 9.34 17.37
N LEU A 593 8.26 9.21 16.64
CA LEU A 593 6.98 9.77 17.08
C LEU A 593 6.51 9.14 18.41
N VAL A 594 6.65 7.82 18.56
CA VAL A 594 6.22 7.12 19.79
C VAL A 594 7.14 7.42 20.95
N CYS A 595 8.43 7.68 20.73
CA CYS A 595 9.35 8.10 21.79
C CYS A 595 9.14 9.56 22.21
N ALA A 596 8.83 10.44 21.24
CA ALA A 596 8.62 11.86 21.53
C ALA A 596 7.26 12.15 22.18
N TYR A 597 6.21 11.43 21.79
CA TYR A 597 4.84 11.74 22.20
C TYR A 597 4.06 10.52 22.68
N GLU A 598 3.18 10.74 23.66
CA GLU A 598 2.03 9.88 23.89
C GLU A 598 0.95 10.27 22.88
N VAL A 599 0.52 9.31 22.08
CA VAL A 599 -0.49 9.50 21.04
C VAL A 599 -1.84 9.08 21.59
N ARG A 600 -2.80 10.00 21.62
CA ARG A 600 -4.19 9.76 22.05
C ARG A 600 -5.15 10.03 20.88
N LEU A 601 -6.31 9.39 20.88
CA LEU A 601 -7.35 9.71 19.89
C LEU A 601 -7.91 11.11 20.12
N GLY A 602 -8.12 11.88 19.06
CA GLY A 602 -8.77 13.19 19.08
C GLY A 602 -10.30 13.12 19.03
N GLY A 603 -10.91 11.91 19.09
CA GLY A 603 -12.35 11.72 18.99
C GLY A 603 -12.74 10.24 19.09
N ASP A 604 -13.93 9.90 18.57
CA ASP A 604 -14.45 8.53 18.58
C ASP A 604 -13.59 7.58 17.76
N VAL A 605 -13.36 6.35 18.28
CA VAL A 605 -12.53 5.30 17.66
C VAL A 605 -13.07 4.90 16.28
N ASP A 606 -14.38 4.72 16.14
CA ASP A 606 -14.98 4.26 14.89
C ASP A 606 -14.87 5.32 13.78
N ASP A 607 -14.97 6.60 14.13
CA ASP A 607 -14.74 7.70 13.18
C ASP A 607 -13.26 7.80 12.80
N ALA A 608 -12.37 7.67 13.78
CA ALA A 608 -10.91 7.69 13.58
C ALA A 608 -10.43 6.57 12.64
N LEU A 609 -11.03 5.38 12.73
CA LEU A 609 -10.65 4.21 11.94
C LEU A 609 -11.44 4.08 10.62
N THR A 610 -12.28 5.04 10.28
CA THR A 610 -13.01 5.07 9.02
C THR A 610 -12.05 5.30 7.84
N PRO A 611 -12.01 4.40 6.84
CA PRO A 611 -11.11 4.55 5.71
C PRO A 611 -11.69 5.40 4.58
N SER A 612 -10.84 6.20 3.97
CA SER A 612 -11.02 6.82 2.66
C SER A 612 -10.37 5.96 1.59
N VAL A 613 -11.16 5.46 0.65
CA VAL A 613 -10.69 4.52 -0.38
C VAL A 613 -10.41 5.25 -1.68
N GLY A 614 -9.13 5.36 -2.01
CA GLY A 614 -8.64 5.85 -3.29
C GLY A 614 -7.80 4.78 -3.99
N PHE A 615 -6.70 5.18 -4.61
CA PHE A 615 -5.64 4.26 -5.04
C PHE A 615 -4.97 3.62 -3.83
N THR A 616 -4.70 4.41 -2.81
CA THR A 616 -4.32 3.99 -1.48
C THR A 616 -5.48 4.20 -0.50
N VAL A 617 -5.47 3.45 0.60
CA VAL A 617 -6.44 3.57 1.68
C VAL A 617 -5.83 4.38 2.81
N THR A 618 -6.43 5.52 3.10
CA THR A 618 -6.00 6.43 4.16
C THR A 618 -7.12 6.62 5.19
N PRO A 619 -6.82 7.06 6.42
CA PRO A 619 -7.86 7.52 7.35
C PRO A 619 -8.69 8.67 6.76
N ALA A 620 -10.01 8.62 6.91
CA ALA A 620 -10.91 9.64 6.36
C ALA A 620 -10.83 10.96 7.11
N ASN A 621 -10.47 10.93 8.40
CA ASN A 621 -10.32 12.08 9.28
C ASN A 621 -8.88 12.64 9.35
N ALA A 622 -8.07 12.44 8.31
CA ALA A 622 -6.67 12.88 8.22
C ALA A 622 -5.76 12.34 9.33
N ALA A 623 -6.13 11.25 10.01
CA ALA A 623 -5.45 10.69 11.18
C ALA A 623 -5.32 11.72 12.32
N ARG A 624 -6.44 12.33 12.70
CA ARG A 624 -6.49 13.28 13.80
C ARG A 624 -6.21 12.60 15.12
N VAL A 625 -5.16 13.06 15.80
CA VAL A 625 -4.72 12.58 17.10
C VAL A 625 -4.37 13.75 18.00
N ARG A 626 -4.37 13.49 19.32
CA ARG A 626 -3.81 14.39 20.32
C ARG A 626 -2.42 13.88 20.70
N LEU A 627 -1.42 14.74 20.57
CA LEU A 627 -0.03 14.46 20.91
C LEU A 627 0.31 15.14 22.24
N VAL A 628 0.73 14.33 23.21
CA VAL A 628 1.19 14.80 24.53
C VAL A 628 2.68 14.49 24.61
N PRO A 629 3.56 15.49 24.83
CA PRO A 629 4.99 15.22 25.00
C PRO A 629 5.22 14.19 26.11
N VAL A 630 6.09 13.24 25.85
CA VAL A 630 6.53 12.32 26.90
C VAL A 630 7.45 13.12 27.81
N GLY A 631 6.95 13.48 29.00
CA GLY A 631 7.74 14.22 30.00
C GLY A 631 8.97 13.40 30.37
N TYR A 632 10.11 14.03 30.27
CA TYR A 632 11.33 13.51 30.86
C TYR A 632 11.17 13.61 32.37
N HIS A 633 11.08 12.49 33.07
CA HIS A 633 11.26 12.49 34.52
C HIS A 633 12.73 12.82 34.78
N GLU A 634 12.98 14.04 35.30
CA GLU A 634 14.24 14.39 35.94
C GLU A 634 14.51 13.48 37.13
#